data_e146a314213a885260c4e4976859c5fb
#
_entry.id   e146a314213a885260c4e4976859c5fb
#
_cell.length_a   1.000
_cell.length_b   1.000
_cell.length_c   1.000
_cell.angle_alpha   90.00
_cell.angle_beta   90.00
_cell.angle_gamma   90.00
#
_symmetry.space_group_name_H-M   'P 1'
#
loop_
_entity.id
_entity.type
_entity.pdbx_description
1 polymer ?
#
loop_
_entity_poly.entity_id
_entity_poly.type
_entity_poly.pdbx_seq_one_letter_code
_entity_poly.pdbx_strand_id
1 'polypeptide(L)'
;LVAAGQRAEAVAKYEQLTKEHPNDERVQVAYAQLLLDGTDAKDWQAALSRWRQNEKKSRRASTMWFRAKYSQAVAHHKLGEPAQAAKIIRVTQTIYPELGGGQLQMQFLELLRRCEPRLRTDQM
;
A
#
# COMPACT_ATOMS: atom_id res chain seq x y z
N LEU A 1 -22.03 -4.55 5.14
CA LEU A 1 -21.23 -4.87 6.33
C LEU A 1 -20.78 -6.32 6.31
N VAL A 2 -19.53 -6.53 5.95
CA VAL A 2 -18.97 -7.87 6.08
C VAL A 2 -18.78 -8.15 7.56
N ALA A 3 -19.47 -9.17 8.06
CA ALA A 3 -19.31 -9.56 9.46
C ALA A 3 -17.85 -9.89 9.74
N ALA A 4 -17.39 -9.57 10.95
CA ALA A 4 -16.00 -9.82 11.35
C ALA A 4 -15.59 -11.28 11.10
N GLY A 5 -16.52 -12.23 11.29
CA GLY A 5 -16.26 -13.63 11.01
C GLY A 5 -15.98 -13.92 9.55
N GLN A 6 -16.72 -13.29 8.63
CA GLN A 6 -16.51 -13.46 7.19
C GLN A 6 -15.16 -12.92 6.77
N ARG A 7 -14.76 -11.79 7.34
CA ARG A 7 -13.45 -11.22 7.06
C ARG A 7 -12.33 -12.15 7.56
N ALA A 8 -12.47 -12.66 8.78
CA ALA A 8 -11.48 -13.58 9.35
C ALA A 8 -11.32 -14.84 8.49
N GLU A 9 -12.44 -15.38 8.00
CA GLU A 9 -12.40 -16.54 7.09
C GLU A 9 -11.68 -16.20 5.79
N ALA A 10 -11.96 -15.02 5.21
CA ALA A 10 -11.32 -14.60 3.97
C ALA A 10 -9.82 -14.44 4.16
N VAL A 11 -9.40 -13.80 5.26
CA VAL A 11 -7.97 -13.61 5.56
C VAL A 11 -7.29 -14.96 5.71
N ALA A 12 -7.88 -15.90 6.47
CA ALA A 12 -7.30 -17.23 6.67
C ALA A 12 -7.19 -17.98 5.34
N LYS A 13 -8.20 -17.90 4.49
CA LYS A 13 -8.20 -18.56 3.20
C LYS A 13 -7.11 -18.02 2.27
N TYR A 14 -6.98 -16.70 2.19
CA TYR A 14 -5.93 -16.10 1.37
C TYR A 14 -4.54 -16.36 1.93
N GLU A 15 -4.40 -16.37 3.26
CA GLU A 15 -3.12 -16.73 3.87
C GLU A 15 -2.68 -18.12 3.42
N GLN A 16 -3.60 -19.08 3.43
CA GLN A 16 -3.32 -20.44 2.96
C GLN A 16 -2.99 -20.46 1.48
N LEU A 17 -3.76 -19.72 0.64
CA LEU A 17 -3.51 -19.65 -0.79
C LEU A 17 -2.13 -19.08 -1.10
N THR A 18 -1.65 -18.11 -0.32
CA THR A 18 -0.30 -17.57 -0.54
C THR A 18 0.79 -18.58 -0.26
N LYS A 19 0.54 -19.52 0.67
CA LYS A 19 1.48 -20.60 0.96
C LYS A 19 1.46 -21.68 -0.11
N GLU A 20 0.28 -21.98 -0.64
CA GLU A 20 0.11 -22.98 -1.70
C GLU A 20 0.59 -22.46 -3.07
N HIS A 21 0.47 -21.17 -3.30
CA HIS A 21 0.79 -20.53 -4.58
C HIS A 21 1.72 -19.32 -4.37
N PRO A 22 2.94 -19.56 -3.86
CA PRO A 22 3.83 -18.44 -3.47
C PRO A 22 4.27 -17.57 -4.64
N ASN A 23 4.19 -18.08 -5.87
CA ASN A 23 4.60 -17.34 -7.06
C ASN A 23 3.43 -16.79 -7.87
N ASP A 24 2.20 -16.96 -7.39
CA ASP A 24 1.03 -16.40 -8.08
C ASP A 24 0.83 -14.96 -7.62
N GLU A 25 1.18 -14.02 -8.51
CA GLU A 25 1.09 -12.59 -8.23
C GLU A 25 -0.32 -12.17 -7.85
N ARG A 26 -1.35 -12.72 -8.51
CA ARG A 26 -2.74 -12.35 -8.24
C ARG A 26 -3.14 -12.70 -6.81
N VAL A 27 -2.71 -13.85 -6.34
CA VAL A 27 -2.99 -14.30 -4.96
C VAL A 27 -2.28 -13.39 -3.97
N GLN A 28 -1.00 -13.10 -4.21
CA GLN A 28 -0.20 -12.26 -3.33
C GLN A 28 -0.77 -10.84 -3.23
N VAL A 29 -1.16 -10.27 -4.36
CA VAL A 29 -1.73 -8.92 -4.41
C VAL A 29 -3.10 -8.89 -3.75
N ALA A 30 -3.95 -9.87 -4.01
CA ALA A 30 -5.29 -9.93 -3.42
C ALA A 30 -5.23 -10.02 -1.90
N TYR A 31 -4.31 -10.83 -1.37
CA TYR A 31 -4.13 -10.94 0.07
C TYR A 31 -3.63 -9.64 0.69
N ALA A 32 -2.61 -9.03 0.06
CA ALA A 32 -2.06 -7.76 0.53
C ALA A 32 -3.14 -6.66 0.55
N GLN A 33 -3.97 -6.61 -0.49
CA GLN A 33 -5.04 -5.62 -0.57
C GLN A 33 -6.12 -5.87 0.49
N LEU A 34 -6.47 -7.13 0.72
CA LEU A 34 -7.44 -7.50 1.74
C LEU A 34 -6.97 -7.01 3.12
N LEU A 35 -5.69 -7.20 3.42
CA LEU A 35 -5.12 -6.75 4.69
C LEU A 35 -5.13 -5.21 4.77
N LEU A 36 -4.80 -4.54 3.67
CA LEU A 36 -4.80 -3.07 3.63
C LEU A 36 -6.19 -2.49 3.87
N ASP A 37 -7.22 -3.19 3.39
CA ASP A 37 -8.61 -2.78 3.57
C ASP A 37 -9.15 -3.08 4.97
N GLY A 38 -8.33 -3.65 5.85
CA GLY A 38 -8.70 -3.95 7.21
C GLY A 38 -8.92 -2.70 8.06
N THR A 39 -9.32 -2.90 9.30
CA THR A 39 -9.73 -1.82 10.18
C THR A 39 -8.82 -1.64 11.40
N ASP A 40 -7.78 -2.46 11.56
CA ASP A 40 -6.89 -2.34 12.71
C ASP A 40 -5.42 -2.32 12.32
N ALA A 41 -4.59 -1.90 13.29
CA ALA A 41 -3.16 -1.73 13.07
C ALA A 41 -2.46 -3.05 12.70
N LYS A 42 -2.92 -4.16 13.25
CA LYS A 42 -2.34 -5.47 12.95
C LYS A 42 -2.47 -5.80 11.46
N ASP A 43 -3.65 -5.56 10.91
CA ASP A 43 -3.90 -5.78 9.47
C ASP A 43 -3.02 -4.86 8.62
N TRP A 44 -2.92 -3.59 8.99
CA TRP A 44 -2.13 -2.62 8.23
C TRP A 44 -0.64 -2.92 8.28
N GLN A 45 -0.13 -3.39 9.41
CA GLN A 45 1.27 -3.81 9.53
C GLN A 45 1.55 -5.03 8.66
N ALA A 46 0.62 -6.00 8.66
CA ALA A 46 0.73 -7.17 7.80
C ALA A 46 0.66 -6.77 6.32
N ALA A 47 -0.22 -5.84 5.98
CA ALA A 47 -0.33 -5.31 4.61
C ALA A 47 0.98 -4.65 4.17
N LEU A 48 1.58 -3.84 5.04
CA LEU A 48 2.86 -3.18 4.75
C LEU A 48 3.94 -4.20 4.41
N SER A 49 4.04 -5.25 5.22
CA SER A 49 5.01 -6.33 5.00
C SER A 49 4.78 -7.03 3.65
N ARG A 50 3.51 -7.35 3.34
CA ARG A 50 3.17 -8.02 2.08
C ARG A 50 3.43 -7.15 0.87
N TRP A 51 3.09 -5.87 0.93
CA TRP A 51 3.35 -4.95 -0.17
C TRP A 51 4.85 -4.72 -0.40
N ARG A 52 5.66 -4.74 0.66
CA ARG A 52 7.12 -4.69 0.53
C ARG A 52 7.64 -5.92 -0.22
N GLN A 53 7.10 -7.10 0.08
CA GLN A 53 7.46 -8.32 -0.64
C GLN A 53 7.03 -8.25 -2.10
N ASN A 54 5.83 -7.73 -2.37
CA ASN A 54 5.34 -7.57 -3.74
C ASN A 54 6.23 -6.60 -4.53
N GLU A 55 6.69 -5.54 -3.90
CA GLU A 55 7.63 -4.61 -4.52
C GLU A 55 8.90 -5.32 -4.95
N LYS A 56 9.48 -6.11 -4.05
CA LYS A 56 10.74 -6.81 -4.33
C LYS A 56 10.62 -7.80 -5.47
N LYS A 57 9.45 -8.41 -5.62
CA LYS A 57 9.20 -9.38 -6.67
C LYS A 57 8.79 -8.74 -7.99
N SER A 58 8.45 -7.46 -7.98
CA SER A 58 8.00 -6.74 -9.16
C SER A 58 9.18 -6.14 -9.90
N ARG A 59 9.04 -6.04 -11.22
CA ARG A 59 10.02 -5.32 -12.03
C ARG A 59 9.98 -3.85 -11.67
N ARG A 60 11.15 -3.27 -11.38
CA ARG A 60 11.25 -1.87 -11.00
C ARG A 60 10.59 -0.96 -12.03
N ALA A 61 9.81 0.00 -11.56
CA ALA A 61 9.08 0.97 -12.37
C ALA A 61 7.95 0.36 -13.21
N SER A 62 7.58 -0.91 -12.95
CA SER A 62 6.36 -1.48 -13.54
C SER A 62 5.13 -0.94 -12.83
N THR A 63 3.96 -1.13 -13.43
CA THR A 63 2.71 -0.73 -12.80
C THR A 63 2.54 -1.37 -11.42
N MET A 64 2.88 -2.65 -11.29
CA MET A 64 2.79 -3.34 -10.00
C MET A 64 3.78 -2.77 -9.00
N TRP A 65 4.98 -2.42 -9.44
CA TRP A 65 5.99 -1.81 -8.55
C TRP A 65 5.47 -0.48 -7.97
N PHE A 66 4.91 0.39 -8.81
CA PHE A 66 4.33 1.65 -8.35
C PHE A 66 3.13 1.42 -7.43
N ARG A 67 2.28 0.45 -7.76
CA ARG A 67 1.16 0.09 -6.91
C ARG A 67 1.62 -0.37 -5.54
N ALA A 68 2.71 -1.16 -5.49
CA ALA A 68 3.27 -1.61 -4.22
C ALA A 68 3.82 -0.45 -3.40
N LYS A 69 4.47 0.52 -4.05
CA LYS A 69 4.93 1.74 -3.37
C LYS A 69 3.78 2.55 -2.81
N TYR A 70 2.75 2.77 -3.62
CA TYR A 70 1.57 3.50 -3.18
C TYR A 70 0.90 2.80 -1.99
N SER A 71 0.73 1.49 -2.07
CA SER A 71 0.06 0.73 -1.02
C SER A 71 0.84 0.75 0.29
N GLN A 72 2.17 0.74 0.24
CA GLN A 72 3.00 0.93 1.44
C GLN A 72 2.77 2.30 2.06
N ALA A 73 2.68 3.34 1.25
CA ALA A 73 2.39 4.69 1.74
C ALA A 73 1.00 4.74 2.39
N VAL A 74 0.00 4.11 1.79
CA VAL A 74 -1.34 4.01 2.38
C VAL A 74 -1.29 3.32 3.73
N ALA A 75 -0.55 2.22 3.84
CA ALA A 75 -0.43 1.48 5.10
C ALA A 75 0.18 2.36 6.19
N HIS A 76 1.26 3.08 5.88
CA HIS A 76 1.87 4.01 6.84
C HIS A 76 0.89 5.11 7.25
N HIS A 77 0.15 5.66 6.30
CA HIS A 77 -0.84 6.70 6.61
C HIS A 77 -1.92 6.17 7.56
N LYS A 78 -2.42 4.97 7.31
CA LYS A 78 -3.42 4.34 8.18
C LYS A 78 -2.87 4.03 9.57
N LEU A 79 -1.57 3.73 9.65
CA LEU A 79 -0.90 3.47 10.93
C LEU A 79 -0.60 4.75 11.72
N GLY A 80 -1.02 5.91 11.22
CA GLY A 80 -0.75 7.18 11.89
C GLY A 80 0.67 7.67 11.69
N GLU A 81 1.29 7.29 10.58
CA GLU A 81 2.68 7.64 10.26
C GLU A 81 2.74 8.44 8.95
N PRO A 82 2.12 9.64 8.92
CA PRO A 82 2.06 10.43 7.68
C PRO A 82 3.45 10.85 7.16
N ALA A 83 4.41 11.07 8.06
CA ALA A 83 5.77 11.44 7.64
C ALA A 83 6.43 10.31 6.85
N GLN A 84 6.23 9.05 7.26
CA GLN A 84 6.76 7.89 6.55
C GLN A 84 6.08 7.73 5.19
N ALA A 85 4.75 7.91 5.16
CA ALA A 85 4.00 7.85 3.91
C ALA A 85 4.50 8.91 2.92
N ALA A 86 4.64 10.14 3.39
CA ALA A 86 5.13 11.25 2.56
C ALA A 86 6.54 10.98 2.03
N LYS A 87 7.40 10.41 2.86
CA LYS A 87 8.77 10.09 2.47
C LYS A 87 8.81 9.09 1.31
N ILE A 88 7.99 8.04 1.39
CA ILE A 88 7.91 7.04 0.32
C ILE A 88 7.50 7.72 -0.99
N ILE A 89 6.48 8.57 -0.93
CA ILE A 89 5.97 9.25 -2.13
C ILE A 89 7.02 10.21 -2.70
N ARG A 90 7.66 11.00 -1.85
CA ARG A 90 8.64 11.99 -2.31
C ARG A 90 9.88 11.34 -2.91
N VAL A 91 10.37 10.26 -2.29
CA VAL A 91 11.51 9.52 -2.83
C VAL A 91 11.14 8.92 -4.20
N THR A 92 9.96 8.31 -4.29
CA THR A 92 9.49 7.74 -5.55
C THR A 92 9.34 8.83 -6.62
N GLN A 93 8.78 9.98 -6.26
CA GLN A 93 8.58 11.10 -7.17
C GLN A 93 9.91 11.70 -7.65
N THR A 94 10.91 11.73 -6.79
CA THR A 94 12.23 12.24 -7.15
C THR A 94 12.86 11.41 -8.26
N ILE A 95 12.70 10.09 -8.20
CA ILE A 95 13.26 9.18 -9.20
C ILE A 95 12.33 9.07 -10.42
N TYR A 96 11.04 9.00 -10.18
CA TYR A 96 10.01 8.85 -11.21
C TYR A 96 8.95 9.93 -11.03
N PRO A 97 9.16 11.14 -11.59
CA PRO A 97 8.26 12.29 -11.35
C PRO A 97 6.79 12.04 -11.69
N GLU A 98 6.52 11.13 -12.64
CA GLU A 98 5.16 10.84 -13.06
C GLU A 98 4.47 9.79 -12.16
N LEU A 99 5.19 9.17 -11.22
CA LEU A 99 4.63 8.24 -10.24
C LEU A 99 3.79 7.13 -10.88
N GLY A 100 4.23 6.63 -12.03
CA GLY A 100 3.50 5.60 -12.76
C GLY A 100 2.42 6.12 -13.70
N GLY A 101 2.14 7.42 -13.66
CA GLY A 101 1.21 8.07 -14.58
C GLY A 101 -0.27 7.80 -14.27
N GLY A 102 -1.15 8.42 -15.05
CA GLY A 102 -2.57 8.17 -15.03
C GLY A 102 -3.23 8.33 -13.67
N GLN A 103 -4.14 7.43 -13.38
CA GLN A 103 -4.90 7.43 -12.13
C GLN A 103 -4.00 7.23 -10.91
N LEU A 104 -2.99 6.40 -11.04
CA LEU A 104 -2.07 6.11 -9.93
C LEU A 104 -1.29 7.36 -9.53
N GLN A 105 -0.85 8.17 -10.49
CA GLN A 105 -0.20 9.45 -10.20
C GLN A 105 -1.11 10.35 -9.37
N MET A 106 -2.37 10.44 -9.74
CA MET A 106 -3.36 11.24 -9.01
C MET A 106 -3.55 10.72 -7.58
N GLN A 107 -3.57 9.40 -7.42
CA GLN A 107 -3.70 8.79 -6.10
C GLN A 107 -2.50 9.10 -5.20
N PHE A 108 -1.28 9.00 -5.74
CA PHE A 108 -0.07 9.36 -5.00
C PHE A 108 -0.10 10.83 -4.55
N LEU A 109 -0.46 11.73 -5.45
CA LEU A 109 -0.46 13.16 -5.15
C LEU A 109 -1.54 13.52 -4.13
N GLU A 110 -2.70 12.89 -4.22
CA GLU A 110 -3.78 13.09 -3.25
C GLU A 110 -3.36 12.61 -1.86
N LEU A 111 -2.72 11.45 -1.78
CA LEU A 111 -2.25 10.92 -0.51
C LEU A 111 -1.16 11.81 0.08
N LEU A 112 -0.22 12.28 -0.75
CA LEU A 112 0.83 13.19 -0.31
C LEU A 112 0.24 14.45 0.31
N ARG A 113 -0.78 15.01 -0.34
CA ARG A 113 -1.46 16.19 0.17
C ARG A 113 -2.07 15.96 1.55
N ARG A 114 -2.65 14.78 1.78
CA ARG A 114 -3.21 14.42 3.07
C ARG A 114 -2.14 14.24 4.14
N CYS A 115 -0.95 13.80 3.74
CA CYS A 115 0.15 13.56 4.67
C CYS A 115 0.86 14.82 5.09
N GLU A 116 0.77 15.89 4.31
CA GLU A 116 1.53 17.13 4.53
C GLU A 116 0.68 18.39 4.67
N PRO A 117 -0.52 18.35 5.25
CA PRO A 117 -1.34 19.55 5.35
C PRO A 117 -0.70 20.64 6.24
N ARG A 118 0.01 20.23 7.30
CA ARG A 118 0.65 21.16 8.22
C ARG A 118 1.85 21.86 7.61
N LEU A 119 2.62 21.15 6.78
CA LEU A 119 3.79 21.72 6.13
C LEU A 119 3.39 22.86 5.20
N ARG A 120 2.25 22.72 4.50
CA ARG A 120 1.74 23.79 3.66
C ARG A 120 1.32 25.00 4.47
N THR A 121 0.64 24.77 5.59
CA THR A 121 0.17 25.84 6.46
C THR A 121 1.34 26.60 7.09
N ASP A 122 2.36 25.89 7.51
CA ASP A 122 3.54 26.46 8.15
C ASP A 122 4.40 27.25 7.17
N GLN A 123 4.30 26.99 5.88
CA GLN A 123 5.06 27.70 4.86
C GLN A 123 4.36 28.98 4.40
N MET A 124 3.14 29.17 4.82
CA MET A 124 2.36 30.36 4.51
C MET A 124 2.44 31.38 5.63
#